data_5ed4b634d88c93df355f59e32c468512
#
_entry.id   5ed4b634d88c93df355f59e32c468512
#
_cell.length_a   1.000
_cell.length_b   1.000
_cell.length_c   1.000
_cell.angle_alpha   90.00
_cell.angle_beta   90.00
_cell.angle_gamma   90.00
#
_symmetry.space_group_name_H-M   'P 1'
#
loop_
_entity.id
_entity.type
_entity.pdbx_description
1 polymer ?
#
loop_
_entity_poly.entity_id
_entity_poly.type
_entity_poly.pdbx_seq_one_letter_code
_entity_poly.pdbx_strand_id
1 'polypeptide(L)' 'MQIIFSRHAKRRARLYKIARFTIEDILKNMELSQGEHEIVKEVKGLKYPLKIVVRIENDILTVITNYPLKKGRKNEGILR' A
#
# COMPACT_ATOMS: atom_id res chain seq x y z
N MET A 1 -15.50 -3.11 8.05
CA MET A 1 -14.73 -1.91 7.69
C MET A 1 -14.77 -1.68 6.19
N GLN A 2 -15.00 -0.48 5.79
CA GLN A 2 -15.08 -0.14 4.37
C GLN A 2 -13.72 0.30 3.87
N ILE A 3 -13.31 -0.22 2.71
CA ILE A 3 -12.03 0.14 2.12
C ILE A 3 -12.28 1.00 0.91
N ILE A 4 -11.68 2.20 0.92
CA ILE A 4 -11.84 3.16 -0.16
C ILE A 4 -10.48 3.50 -0.71
N PHE A 5 -10.37 3.66 -2.03
CA PHE A 5 -9.11 4.06 -2.65
C PHE A 5 -9.20 5.52 -3.05
N SER A 6 -8.21 6.30 -2.70
CA SER A 6 -8.16 7.68 -3.14
C SER A 6 -7.91 7.70 -4.64
N ARG A 7 -8.11 8.85 -5.27
CA ARG A 7 -7.88 8.97 -6.70
C ARG A 7 -6.42 8.67 -7.00
N HIS A 8 -5.53 9.19 -6.16
CA HIS A 8 -4.10 8.96 -6.33
C HIS A 8 -3.77 7.48 -6.22
N ALA A 9 -4.37 6.78 -5.26
CA ALA A 9 -4.12 5.36 -5.08
C ALA A 9 -4.60 4.56 -6.29
N LYS A 10 -5.75 4.94 -6.86
CA LYS A 10 -6.27 4.25 -8.02
C LYS A 10 -5.32 4.44 -9.20
N ARG A 11 -4.82 5.65 -9.36
CA ARG A 11 -3.93 5.95 -10.47
C ARG A 11 -2.63 5.17 -10.35
N ARG A 12 -2.08 5.10 -9.11
CA ARG A 12 -0.84 4.39 -8.90
C ARG A 12 -1.01 2.89 -9.10
N ALA A 13 -2.12 2.33 -8.63
CA ALA A 13 -2.36 0.91 -8.80
C ALA A 13 -2.43 0.58 -10.29
N ARG A 14 -3.08 1.45 -11.08
CA ARG A 14 -3.18 1.21 -12.50
C ARG A 14 -1.80 1.33 -13.16
N LEU A 15 -1.03 2.33 -12.75
CA LEU A 15 0.28 2.54 -13.31
C LEU A 15 1.18 1.33 -13.11
N TYR A 16 1.15 0.74 -11.94
CA TYR A 16 2.00 -0.39 -11.63
C TYR A 16 1.32 -1.73 -11.84
N LYS A 17 0.12 -1.71 -12.43
CA LYS A 17 -0.64 -2.91 -12.72
C LYS A 17 -0.87 -3.78 -11.50
N ILE A 18 -1.26 -3.15 -10.41
CA ILE A 18 -1.55 -3.85 -9.18
C ILE A 18 -3.06 -3.95 -9.06
N ALA A 19 -3.56 -5.18 -8.94
CA ALA A 19 -5.00 -5.38 -8.85
C ALA A 19 -5.53 -4.84 -7.53
N ARG A 20 -6.66 -4.18 -7.58
CA ARG A 20 -7.24 -3.63 -6.38
C ARG A 20 -7.51 -4.69 -5.34
N PHE A 21 -8.00 -5.85 -5.75
CA PHE A 21 -8.32 -6.88 -4.77
C PHE A 21 -7.07 -7.42 -4.09
N THR A 22 -5.89 -7.29 -4.71
CA THR A 22 -4.66 -7.72 -4.07
C THR A 22 -4.40 -6.85 -2.85
N ILE A 23 -4.58 -5.55 -2.99
CA ILE A 23 -4.40 -4.63 -1.88
C ILE A 23 -5.46 -4.85 -0.83
N GLU A 24 -6.71 -5.02 -1.26
CA GLU A 24 -7.79 -5.25 -0.32
C GLU A 24 -7.57 -6.53 0.48
N ASP A 25 -7.06 -7.56 -0.17
CA ASP A 25 -6.84 -8.83 0.50
C ASP A 25 -5.75 -8.69 1.56
N ILE A 26 -4.70 -7.95 1.26
CA ILE A 26 -3.65 -7.71 2.24
C ILE A 26 -4.22 -6.99 3.45
N LEU A 27 -5.00 -5.95 3.19
CA LEU A 27 -5.53 -5.13 4.28
C LEU A 27 -6.56 -5.85 5.12
N LYS A 28 -7.35 -6.71 4.50
CA LYS A 28 -8.36 -7.45 5.24
C LYS A 28 -7.76 -8.38 6.27
N ASN A 29 -6.56 -8.82 6.04
CA ASN A 29 -5.92 -9.76 6.95
C ASN A 29 -5.04 -9.08 7.98
N MET A 30 -5.16 -7.77 8.13
CA MET A 30 -4.36 -7.04 9.09
C MET A 30 -5.27 -6.36 10.09
N GLU A 31 -4.78 -6.20 11.31
CA GLU A 31 -5.51 -5.47 12.32
C GLU A 31 -4.78 -4.16 12.49
N LEU A 32 -5.45 -3.09 12.10
CA LEU A 32 -4.82 -1.77 12.15
C LEU A 32 -5.65 -0.83 13.01
N SER A 33 -4.97 -0.05 13.82
CA SER A 33 -5.65 0.91 14.69
C SER A 33 -5.97 2.18 13.91
N GLN A 34 -6.65 3.09 14.57
CA GLN A 34 -6.97 4.38 13.95
C GLN A 34 -5.68 5.12 13.61
N GLY A 35 -5.73 5.94 12.61
CA GLY A 35 -4.58 6.76 12.21
C GLY A 35 -3.95 6.29 10.92
N GLU A 36 -2.76 6.80 10.62
CA GLU A 36 -2.07 6.45 9.40
C GLU A 36 -1.10 5.30 9.60
N HIS A 37 -0.97 4.48 8.57
CA HIS A 37 -0.07 3.33 8.63
C HIS A 37 0.62 3.16 7.29
N GLU A 38 1.86 2.70 7.34
CA GLU A 38 2.61 2.35 6.15
C GLU A 38 2.86 0.86 6.22
N ILE A 39 2.45 0.14 5.21
CA ILE A 39 2.55 -1.30 5.18
C ILE A 39 3.44 -1.70 4.01
N VAL A 40 4.42 -2.57 4.27
CA VAL A 40 5.29 -3.07 3.23
C VAL A 40 5.11 -4.57 3.20
N LYS A 41 4.74 -5.10 2.05
CA LYS A 41 4.41 -6.49 1.93
C LYS A 41 4.94 -7.07 0.63
N GLU A 42 5.52 -8.27 0.69
CA GLU A 42 5.93 -8.92 -0.51
C GLU A 42 4.74 -9.58 -1.14
N VAL A 43 4.57 -9.37 -2.44
CA VAL A 43 3.43 -9.90 -3.15
C VAL A 43 3.93 -10.77 -4.27
N LYS A 44 3.38 -11.98 -4.36
CA LYS A 44 3.76 -12.90 -5.40
C LYS A 44 3.50 -12.27 -6.75
N GLY A 45 4.46 -12.33 -7.62
CA GLY A 45 4.31 -11.75 -8.94
C GLY A 45 4.89 -10.36 -9.09
N LEU A 46 5.18 -9.69 -7.97
CA LEU A 46 5.78 -8.38 -8.04
C LEU A 46 7.26 -8.50 -7.76
N LYS A 47 8.05 -7.78 -8.52
CA LYS A 47 9.49 -7.82 -8.38
C LYS A 47 9.96 -7.19 -7.08
N TYR A 48 9.29 -6.16 -6.64
CA TYR A 48 9.66 -5.46 -5.42
C TYR A 48 8.54 -5.50 -4.42
N PRO A 49 8.84 -5.32 -3.12
CA PRO A 49 7.77 -5.30 -2.12
C PRO A 49 6.83 -4.14 -2.41
N LEU A 50 5.58 -4.33 -2.05
CA LEU A 50 4.58 -3.30 -2.28
C LEU A 50 4.42 -2.46 -1.02
N LYS A 51 4.49 -1.15 -1.16
CA LYS A 51 4.23 -0.25 -0.05
C LYS A 51 2.84 0.31 -0.20
N ILE A 52 2.07 0.25 0.87
CA ILE A 52 0.70 0.75 0.88
C ILE A 52 0.58 1.73 2.04
N VAL A 53 0.10 2.92 1.78
CA VAL A 53 -0.12 3.93 2.82
C VAL A 53 -1.60 4.08 3.00
N VAL A 54 -2.08 3.91 4.24
CA VAL A 54 -3.50 3.96 4.51
C VAL A 54 -3.80 4.88 5.70
N ARG A 55 -5.03 5.31 5.79
CA ARG A 55 -5.50 6.06 6.94
C ARG A 55 -6.81 5.45 7.38
N ILE A 56 -6.94 5.19 8.67
CA ILE A 56 -8.16 4.63 9.21
C ILE A 56 -8.83 5.63 10.12
N GLU A 57 -10.07 5.98 9.79
CA GLU A 57 -10.85 6.88 10.61
C GLU A 57 -12.21 6.25 10.79
N ASN A 58 -12.59 6.01 12.04
CA ASN A 58 -13.83 5.35 12.35
C ASN A 58 -13.84 3.98 11.67
N ASP A 59 -14.79 3.71 10.84
CA ASP A 59 -14.87 2.41 10.22
C ASP A 59 -14.46 2.44 8.75
N ILE A 60 -13.74 3.46 8.35
CA ILE A 60 -13.32 3.62 6.96
C ILE A 60 -11.83 3.59 6.85
N LEU A 61 -11.33 2.73 5.94
CA LEU A 61 -9.92 2.67 5.65
C LEU A 61 -9.72 3.25 4.25
N THR A 62 -8.94 4.31 4.17
CA THR A 62 -8.65 4.93 2.88
C THR A 62 -7.23 4.58 2.47
N VAL A 63 -7.10 4.01 1.27
CA VAL A 63 -5.77 3.74 0.72
C VAL A 63 -5.33 5.04 0.07
N ILE A 64 -4.32 5.68 0.65
CA ILE A 64 -3.85 6.98 0.18
C ILE A 64 -2.96 6.81 -1.04
N THR A 65 -2.08 5.82 -1.01
CA THR A 65 -1.22 5.56 -2.16
C THR A 65 -0.66 4.14 -2.06
N ASN A 66 -0.09 3.66 -3.14
CA ASN A 66 0.56 2.37 -3.14
C ASN A 66 1.56 2.36 -4.28
N TYR A 67 2.70 1.70 -4.09
CA TYR A 67 3.70 1.61 -5.13
C TYR A 67 4.77 0.59 -4.75
N PRO A 68 5.49 0.03 -5.72
CA PRO A 68 6.55 -0.91 -5.43
C PRO A 68 7.75 -0.16 -4.86
N LEU A 69 8.40 -0.75 -3.86
CA LEU A 69 9.57 -0.17 -3.28
C LEU A 69 10.80 -0.74 -3.93
N LYS A 70 11.55 0.08 -4.64
CA LYS A 70 12.76 -0.37 -5.28
C LYS A 70 13.86 -0.45 -4.26
N LYS A 71 14.42 -1.63 -4.12
CA LYS A 71 15.45 -1.83 -3.17
C LYS A 71 16.63 -0.97 -3.28
N GLY A 72 17.11 -0.80 -4.40
CA GLY A 72 18.31 -0.03 -4.56
C GLY A 72 18.19 1.33 -3.99
N ARG A 73 17.03 1.93 -4.18
CA ARG A 73 16.88 3.20 -3.73
C ARG A 73 16.98 3.27 -2.26
N LYS A 74 16.41 2.36 -1.61
CA LYS A 74 16.47 2.35 -0.26
C LYS A 74 17.82 2.27 0.29
N ASN A 75 18.64 1.56 -0.31
CA ASN A 75 19.95 1.41 0.17
C ASN A 75 20.67 2.66 0.16
N GLU A 76 20.41 3.46 -0.81
CA GLU A 76 21.10 4.58 -0.86
C GLU A 76 20.73 5.46 0.17
N GLY A 77 19.62 5.35 0.56
CA GLY A 77 19.23 6.18 1.54
C GLY A 77 20.15 6.15 2.59
N ILE A 78 20.83 5.29 2.57
CA ILE A 78 21.67 5.17 3.54
C ILE A 78 22.82 5.77 3.40
N LEU A 79 22.98 5.80 2.68
CA LEU A 79 23.99 6.18 2.46
C LEU A 79 24.30 7.17 2.78
N ARG A 80 23.94 7.09 2.97
CA ARG A 80 24.15 7.72 3.18
C ARG A 80 24.36 8.00 3.54
#